data_2991a89e9c8fc2690b6754eb061c5fd9
#
_entry.id   2991a89e9c8fc2690b6754eb061c5fd9
#
_cell.length_a   1.000
_cell.length_b   1.000
_cell.length_c   1.000
_cell.angle_alpha   90.00
_cell.angle_beta   90.00
_cell.angle_gamma   90.00
#
_symmetry.space_group_name_H-M   'P 1'
#
loop_
_entity.id
_entity.type
_entity.pdbx_description
1 polymer ?
#
loop_
_entity_poly.entity_id
_entity_poly.type
_entity_poly.pdbx_seq_one_letter_code
_entity_poly.pdbx_strand_id
1 'polypeptide(L)'
;MKILQINSVCGVTGTGRIVTDLYDTAVSRGHDCVIAYGEHKFHNDPGNRKTIEIGSMQDCRLHAVATRLWDAQGFASKKATKEFLRNVDEYEPDVVHLHNLHGYYMNVELLFRYLKQKKVKVVWTLHDCWPYTGHCVYYQGAGCDKWKTMCHDCPLTKQYPGSLGIDRSQANFRRKQELFTGMEDMIVLVPSHWLEIQVRESFLQEYPIQVVYNGIDLDTFHPTESNFRKKYGLEDKFIVLGAANVWEERKGLATFLRLSERLGEDAQIVLVGLSKEQIEALPERILGLSRTDTPGELAEIYTAADVFVTPGREETFGLTVAEAMACGTWPIVYADTACAEVVEQGKGQIVTGDLPELEATIRECRNRGIPEKPTEIAAAAACFSKHRFGREVMDIYEEKA
;
A
#
# COMPACT_ATOMS: atom_id res chain seq x y z
N MET A 1 9.76 24.87 -7.71
CA MET A 1 8.82 24.17 -8.61
C MET A 1 7.42 24.12 -7.99
N LYS A 2 6.40 24.06 -8.84
CA LYS A 2 5.01 23.76 -8.45
C LYS A 2 4.75 22.25 -8.66
N ILE A 3 4.44 21.55 -7.61
CA ILE A 3 4.25 20.09 -7.61
C ILE A 3 2.79 19.77 -7.33
N LEU A 4 2.16 19.00 -8.20
CA LEU A 4 0.80 18.48 -7.99
C LEU A 4 0.87 16.98 -7.74
N GLN A 5 0.48 16.53 -6.56
CA GLN A 5 0.29 15.11 -6.26
C GLN A 5 -1.17 14.72 -6.42
N ILE A 6 -1.46 13.59 -7.07
CA ILE A 6 -2.82 13.07 -7.26
C ILE A 6 -2.92 11.68 -6.65
N ASN A 7 -3.75 11.52 -5.63
CA ASN A 7 -4.01 10.24 -4.97
C ASN A 7 -5.50 10.04 -4.68
N SER A 8 -5.91 8.83 -4.36
CA SER A 8 -7.29 8.54 -3.94
C SER A 8 -7.63 9.15 -2.58
N VAL A 9 -6.69 9.18 -1.64
CA VAL A 9 -6.85 9.63 -0.25
C VAL A 9 -5.70 10.53 0.19
N CYS A 10 -5.89 11.29 1.29
CA CYS A 10 -4.90 12.19 1.86
C CYS A 10 -4.78 11.97 3.37
N GLY A 11 -3.56 11.79 3.89
CA GLY A 11 -3.23 11.66 5.31
C GLY A 11 -3.67 10.36 5.99
N VAL A 12 -4.45 9.54 5.31
CA VAL A 12 -4.96 8.27 5.83
C VAL A 12 -4.51 7.09 4.98
N THR A 13 -4.47 5.89 5.55
CA THR A 13 -3.91 4.69 4.92
C THR A 13 -2.42 4.82 4.55
N GLY A 14 -1.79 3.77 4.05
CA GLY A 14 -0.37 3.80 3.66
C GLY A 14 -0.10 4.83 2.57
N THR A 15 -0.87 4.81 1.47
CA THR A 15 -0.66 5.71 0.32
C THR A 15 -0.97 7.18 0.64
N GLY A 16 -1.97 7.45 1.46
CA GLY A 16 -2.27 8.83 1.89
C GLY A 16 -1.19 9.42 2.79
N ARG A 17 -0.54 8.62 3.65
CA ARG A 17 0.62 9.04 4.44
C ARG A 17 1.84 9.30 3.55
N ILE A 18 2.13 8.44 2.59
CA ILE A 18 3.19 8.64 1.61
C ILE A 18 3.06 10.00 0.90
N VAL A 19 1.86 10.34 0.46
CA VAL A 19 1.59 11.62 -0.24
C VAL A 19 1.81 12.81 0.68
N THR A 20 1.39 12.72 1.96
CA THR A 20 1.63 13.81 2.94
C THR A 20 3.10 13.95 3.31
N ASP A 21 3.84 12.87 3.43
CA ASP A 21 5.29 12.90 3.70
C ASP A 21 6.07 13.53 2.54
N LEU A 22 5.69 13.23 1.29
CA LEU A 22 6.26 13.87 0.10
C LEU A 22 5.91 15.35 0.03
N TYR A 23 4.66 15.74 0.38
CA TYR A 23 4.28 17.14 0.47
C TYR A 23 5.17 17.91 1.47
N ASP A 24 5.33 17.38 2.67
CA ASP A 24 6.12 18.01 3.73
C ASP A 24 7.60 18.12 3.31
N THR A 25 8.12 17.09 2.64
CA THR A 25 9.48 17.12 2.06
C THR A 25 9.61 18.19 0.98
N ALA A 26 8.66 18.28 0.05
CA ALA A 26 8.67 19.28 -1.02
C ALA A 26 8.64 20.71 -0.45
N VAL A 27 7.76 20.98 0.50
CA VAL A 27 7.65 22.29 1.14
C VAL A 27 8.92 22.63 1.92
N SER A 28 9.53 21.66 2.62
CA SER A 28 10.78 21.88 3.35
C SER A 28 11.97 22.24 2.44
N ARG A 29 11.92 21.81 1.16
CA ARG A 29 12.88 22.19 0.12
C ARG A 29 12.51 23.50 -0.62
N GLY A 30 11.44 24.19 -0.19
CA GLY A 30 11.04 25.48 -0.76
C GLY A 30 10.20 25.34 -2.06
N HIS A 31 9.64 24.16 -2.34
CA HIS A 31 8.71 23.98 -3.45
C HIS A 31 7.28 24.34 -3.03
N ASP A 32 6.47 24.76 -4.01
CA ASP A 32 5.02 24.86 -3.81
C ASP A 32 4.38 23.51 -4.17
N CYS A 33 3.65 22.93 -3.24
CA CYS A 33 3.05 21.61 -3.40
C CYS A 33 1.56 21.63 -3.11
N VAL A 34 0.78 20.87 -3.87
CA VAL A 34 -0.66 20.67 -3.69
C VAL A 34 -0.97 19.19 -3.78
N ILE A 35 -1.84 18.68 -2.89
CA ILE A 35 -2.36 17.32 -2.93
C ILE A 35 -3.79 17.35 -3.45
N ALA A 36 -4.06 16.67 -4.56
CA ALA A 36 -5.40 16.43 -5.07
C ALA A 36 -5.88 15.03 -4.67
N TYR A 37 -7.05 14.92 -4.05
CA TYR A 37 -7.63 13.66 -3.63
C TYR A 37 -9.15 13.64 -3.81
N GLY A 38 -9.79 12.45 -3.82
CA GLY A 38 -11.22 12.43 -4.15
C GLY A 38 -11.99 11.21 -3.63
N GLU A 39 -11.41 10.28 -2.89
CA GLU A 39 -12.17 9.18 -2.32
C GLU A 39 -12.75 9.55 -0.94
N HIS A 40 -13.90 10.24 -0.97
CA HIS A 40 -14.55 10.86 0.19
C HIS A 40 -15.14 9.89 1.21
N LYS A 41 -15.19 8.58 0.93
CA LYS A 41 -15.63 7.57 1.92
C LYS A 41 -14.65 7.41 3.08
N PHE A 42 -13.38 7.79 2.89
CA PHE A 42 -12.39 7.83 3.95
C PHE A 42 -12.42 9.20 4.65
N HIS A 43 -12.21 9.18 5.94
CA HIS A 43 -12.01 10.42 6.70
C HIS A 43 -10.60 10.94 6.41
N ASN A 44 -10.44 11.62 5.26
CA ASN A 44 -9.17 12.21 4.87
C ASN A 44 -8.69 13.22 5.91
N ASP A 45 -7.39 13.24 6.17
CA ASP A 45 -6.74 14.17 7.10
C ASP A 45 -5.60 14.94 6.40
N PRO A 46 -5.92 16.02 5.69
CA PRO A 46 -4.92 16.83 5.04
C PRO A 46 -4.08 17.68 6.03
N GLY A 47 -4.52 17.85 7.28
CA GLY A 47 -3.93 18.80 8.23
C GLY A 47 -3.94 20.22 7.64
N ASN A 48 -2.80 20.92 7.76
CA ASN A 48 -2.63 22.30 7.24
C ASN A 48 -2.06 22.35 5.81
N ARG A 49 -2.08 21.24 5.05
CA ARG A 49 -1.52 21.17 3.71
C ARG A 49 -2.47 21.75 2.66
N LYS A 50 -1.92 22.33 1.60
CA LYS A 50 -2.71 22.80 0.46
C LYS A 50 -3.30 21.61 -0.28
N THR A 51 -4.61 21.61 -0.49
CA THR A 51 -5.30 20.49 -1.14
C THR A 51 -6.33 20.95 -2.16
N ILE A 52 -6.66 20.04 -3.09
CA ILE A 52 -7.79 20.15 -4.03
C ILE A 52 -8.63 18.88 -3.87
N GLU A 53 -9.88 19.03 -3.50
CA GLU A 53 -10.83 17.91 -3.49
C GLU A 53 -11.41 17.66 -4.88
N ILE A 54 -11.41 16.40 -5.32
CA ILE A 54 -11.90 16.00 -6.64
C ILE A 54 -13.30 15.40 -6.50
N GLY A 55 -14.31 16.14 -6.95
CA GLY A 55 -15.70 15.73 -6.87
C GLY A 55 -16.27 15.72 -5.45
N SER A 56 -17.26 14.89 -5.23
CA SER A 56 -18.01 14.77 -3.98
C SER A 56 -18.29 13.31 -3.62
N MET A 57 -18.81 13.06 -2.41
CA MET A 57 -19.29 11.73 -2.01
C MET A 57 -20.34 11.17 -2.99
N GLN A 58 -21.18 12.03 -3.59
CA GLN A 58 -22.18 11.59 -4.57
C GLN A 58 -21.51 11.14 -5.87
N ASP A 59 -20.48 11.86 -6.34
CA ASP A 59 -19.70 11.46 -7.52
C ASP A 59 -19.04 10.11 -7.30
N CYS A 60 -18.46 9.88 -6.11
CA CYS A 60 -17.87 8.60 -5.74
C CYS A 60 -18.91 7.45 -5.76
N ARG A 61 -20.11 7.69 -5.21
CA ARG A 61 -21.19 6.69 -5.22
C ARG A 61 -21.65 6.35 -6.63
N LEU A 62 -21.83 7.36 -7.47
CA LEU A 62 -22.21 7.16 -8.89
C LEU A 62 -21.12 6.39 -9.65
N HIS A 63 -19.85 6.71 -9.42
CA HIS A 63 -18.74 5.98 -10.00
C HIS A 63 -18.71 4.52 -9.53
N ALA A 64 -18.92 4.28 -8.24
CA ALA A 64 -18.99 2.92 -7.69
C ALA A 64 -20.13 2.10 -8.30
N VAL A 65 -21.32 2.73 -8.51
CA VAL A 65 -22.45 2.10 -9.23
C VAL A 65 -22.07 1.78 -10.66
N ALA A 66 -21.47 2.75 -11.38
CA ALA A 66 -21.02 2.51 -12.76
C ALA A 66 -19.98 1.36 -12.86
N THR A 67 -19.08 1.25 -11.88
CA THR A 67 -18.12 0.16 -11.83
C THR A 67 -18.81 -1.18 -11.60
N ARG A 68 -19.75 -1.24 -10.66
CA ARG A 68 -20.47 -2.50 -10.38
C ARG A 68 -21.34 -2.98 -11.52
N LEU A 69 -21.98 -2.06 -12.24
CA LEU A 69 -22.90 -2.41 -13.33
C LEU A 69 -22.20 -2.60 -14.67
N TRP A 70 -21.10 -1.87 -14.92
CA TRP A 70 -20.44 -1.84 -16.24
C TRP A 70 -18.92 -2.00 -16.18
N ASP A 71 -18.36 -2.45 -15.07
CA ASP A 71 -16.90 -2.61 -14.90
C ASP A 71 -16.12 -1.36 -15.38
N ALA A 72 -16.59 -0.17 -14.96
CA ALA A 72 -16.12 1.12 -15.47
C ALA A 72 -15.17 1.85 -14.50
N GLN A 73 -14.40 1.11 -13.70
CA GLN A 73 -13.49 1.67 -12.71
C GLN A 73 -12.38 2.51 -13.39
N GLY A 74 -12.26 3.77 -12.94
CA GLY A 74 -11.36 4.75 -13.55
C GLY A 74 -11.92 5.46 -14.78
N PHE A 75 -13.14 5.12 -15.27
CA PHE A 75 -13.72 5.69 -16.48
C PHE A 75 -15.03 6.49 -16.29
N ALA A 76 -15.53 6.57 -15.04
CA ALA A 76 -16.65 7.45 -14.69
C ALA A 76 -16.15 8.82 -14.18
N SER A 77 -16.89 9.54 -13.34
CA SER A 77 -16.51 10.84 -12.73
C SER A 77 -16.06 11.92 -13.72
N LYS A 78 -16.64 11.94 -14.95
CA LYS A 78 -16.21 12.88 -16.01
C LYS A 78 -16.37 14.35 -15.62
N LYS A 79 -17.48 14.71 -14.92
CA LYS A 79 -17.75 16.10 -14.53
C LYS A 79 -16.72 16.55 -13.48
N ALA A 80 -16.57 15.79 -12.41
CA ALA A 80 -15.61 16.07 -11.35
C ALA A 80 -14.18 16.21 -11.89
N THR A 81 -13.76 15.31 -12.79
CA THR A 81 -12.43 15.40 -13.41
C THR A 81 -12.25 16.65 -14.27
N LYS A 82 -13.28 17.07 -15.05
CA LYS A 82 -13.20 18.30 -15.84
C LYS A 82 -13.09 19.56 -14.95
N GLU A 83 -13.78 19.60 -13.83
CA GLU A 83 -13.71 20.69 -12.85
C GLU A 83 -12.31 20.70 -12.21
N PHE A 84 -11.81 19.54 -11.80
CA PHE A 84 -10.45 19.41 -11.28
C PHE A 84 -9.39 19.88 -12.27
N LEU A 85 -9.47 19.51 -13.56
CA LEU A 85 -8.49 19.91 -14.56
C LEU A 85 -8.44 21.43 -14.82
N ARG A 86 -9.53 22.19 -14.54
CA ARG A 86 -9.47 23.66 -14.54
C ARG A 86 -8.60 24.18 -13.38
N ASN A 87 -8.73 23.59 -12.19
CA ASN A 87 -7.87 23.96 -11.06
C ASN A 87 -6.40 23.64 -11.35
N VAL A 88 -6.12 22.54 -12.10
CA VAL A 88 -4.77 22.20 -12.56
C VAL A 88 -4.24 23.23 -13.56
N ASP A 89 -5.10 23.73 -14.48
CA ASP A 89 -4.74 24.80 -15.42
C ASP A 89 -4.41 26.13 -14.70
N GLU A 90 -5.12 26.45 -13.62
CA GLU A 90 -4.86 27.64 -12.80
C GLU A 90 -3.59 27.49 -11.94
N TYR A 91 -3.31 26.29 -11.48
CA TYR A 91 -2.13 26.00 -10.67
C TYR A 91 -0.85 25.94 -11.51
N GLU A 92 -0.92 25.48 -12.75
CA GLU A 92 0.22 25.32 -13.69
C GLU A 92 1.40 24.54 -13.07
N PRO A 93 1.24 23.24 -12.77
CA PRO A 93 2.29 22.46 -12.16
C PRO A 93 3.46 22.24 -13.09
N ASP A 94 4.69 22.29 -12.55
CA ASP A 94 5.93 21.89 -13.24
C ASP A 94 6.05 20.36 -13.27
N VAL A 95 5.56 19.68 -12.20
CA VAL A 95 5.57 18.22 -12.04
C VAL A 95 4.20 17.74 -11.58
N VAL A 96 3.68 16.69 -12.20
CA VAL A 96 2.49 15.96 -11.74
C VAL A 96 2.90 14.59 -11.26
N HIS A 97 2.73 14.34 -9.97
CA HIS A 97 2.99 13.02 -9.37
C HIS A 97 1.69 12.24 -9.18
N LEU A 98 1.55 11.17 -9.93
CA LEU A 98 0.41 10.27 -9.88
C LEU A 98 0.68 9.13 -8.87
N HIS A 99 -0.32 8.83 -8.05
CA HIS A 99 -0.35 7.67 -7.15
C HIS A 99 -1.52 6.76 -7.51
N ASN A 100 -2.40 6.41 -6.57
CA ASN A 100 -3.56 5.58 -6.84
C ASN A 100 -4.64 6.35 -7.61
N LEU A 101 -4.79 6.04 -8.89
CA LEU A 101 -5.83 6.61 -9.76
C LEU A 101 -7.11 5.78 -9.77
N HIS A 102 -7.05 4.54 -9.26
CA HIS A 102 -8.25 3.79 -8.93
C HIS A 102 -8.88 4.30 -7.61
N GLY A 103 -10.05 3.86 -7.28
CA GLY A 103 -10.92 4.54 -6.32
C GLY A 103 -12.05 5.19 -7.14
N TYR A 104 -13.08 5.63 -6.64
CA TYR A 104 -14.24 6.03 -7.42
C TYR A 104 -14.30 7.56 -7.62
N TYR A 105 -13.21 8.20 -8.00
CA TYR A 105 -13.10 9.66 -8.00
C TYR A 105 -12.64 10.30 -9.31
N MET A 106 -11.85 9.59 -10.12
CA MET A 106 -11.15 10.13 -11.29
C MET A 106 -11.61 9.48 -12.60
N ASN A 107 -11.66 10.27 -13.67
CA ASN A 107 -11.70 9.75 -15.04
C ASN A 107 -10.31 9.78 -15.64
N VAL A 108 -9.66 8.64 -15.71
CA VAL A 108 -8.25 8.54 -16.17
C VAL A 108 -8.08 8.90 -17.64
N GLU A 109 -9.10 8.71 -18.48
CA GLU A 109 -9.03 9.10 -19.89
C GLU A 109 -8.89 10.61 -20.05
N LEU A 110 -9.70 11.38 -19.32
CA LEU A 110 -9.62 12.84 -19.36
C LEU A 110 -8.30 13.33 -18.77
N LEU A 111 -7.83 12.71 -17.68
CA LEU A 111 -6.55 13.06 -17.06
C LEU A 111 -5.37 12.83 -18.00
N PHE A 112 -5.22 11.62 -18.57
CA PHE A 112 -4.07 11.31 -19.43
C PHE A 112 -4.10 12.06 -20.76
N ARG A 113 -5.27 12.29 -21.37
CA ARG A 113 -5.39 13.15 -22.55
C ARG A 113 -4.93 14.59 -22.24
N TYR A 114 -5.28 15.11 -21.08
CA TYR A 114 -4.83 16.41 -20.61
C TYR A 114 -3.32 16.46 -20.41
N LEU A 115 -2.74 15.49 -19.67
CA LEU A 115 -1.31 15.43 -19.41
C LEU A 115 -0.47 15.34 -20.73
N LYS A 116 -0.92 14.54 -21.69
CA LYS A 116 -0.29 14.44 -23.02
C LYS A 116 -0.31 15.78 -23.78
N GLN A 117 -1.37 16.57 -23.65
CA GLN A 117 -1.47 17.89 -24.30
C GLN A 117 -0.58 18.94 -23.64
N LYS A 118 -0.46 18.89 -22.30
CA LYS A 118 0.31 19.88 -21.53
C LYS A 118 1.81 19.63 -21.56
N LYS A 119 2.25 18.40 -21.86
CA LYS A 119 3.67 18.00 -21.88
C LYS A 119 4.40 18.31 -20.58
N VAL A 120 3.70 18.17 -19.46
CA VAL A 120 4.25 18.34 -18.13
C VAL A 120 5.00 17.07 -17.73
N LYS A 121 6.07 17.22 -16.95
CA LYS A 121 6.78 16.07 -16.34
C LYS A 121 5.83 15.28 -15.45
N VAL A 122 5.71 13.97 -15.71
CA VAL A 122 4.86 13.05 -14.95
C VAL A 122 5.73 12.03 -14.22
N VAL A 123 5.52 11.92 -12.92
CA VAL A 123 6.06 10.84 -12.10
C VAL A 123 4.88 9.98 -11.67
N TRP A 124 4.95 8.67 -11.84
CA TRP A 124 3.86 7.78 -11.43
C TRP A 124 4.35 6.70 -10.49
N THR A 125 4.06 6.84 -9.20
CA THR A 125 4.33 5.78 -8.21
C THR A 125 3.21 4.74 -8.23
N LEU A 126 3.55 3.50 -8.56
CA LEU A 126 2.63 2.37 -8.53
C LEU A 126 2.63 1.73 -7.14
N HIS A 127 1.45 1.70 -6.50
CA HIS A 127 1.26 1.07 -5.19
C HIS A 127 0.58 -0.30 -5.27
N ASP A 128 0.09 -0.65 -6.45
CA ASP A 128 -0.57 -1.92 -6.78
C ASP A 128 -0.51 -2.19 -8.29
N CYS A 129 -1.17 -3.26 -8.75
CA CYS A 129 -1.10 -3.72 -10.13
C CYS A 129 -2.21 -3.15 -11.04
N TRP A 130 -3.13 -2.35 -10.52
CA TRP A 130 -4.25 -1.82 -11.29
C TRP A 130 -3.84 -1.04 -12.56
N PRO A 131 -2.74 -0.26 -12.57
CA PRO A 131 -2.36 0.51 -13.74
C PRO A 131 -2.18 -0.32 -15.02
N TYR A 132 -1.66 -1.53 -14.92
CA TYR A 132 -1.35 -2.38 -16.06
C TYR A 132 -2.24 -3.63 -16.20
N THR A 133 -3.27 -3.77 -15.37
CA THR A 133 -4.29 -4.83 -15.50
C THR A 133 -5.57 -4.29 -16.14
N GLY A 134 -6.44 -5.19 -16.60
CA GLY A 134 -7.74 -4.80 -17.15
C GLY A 134 -8.82 -4.55 -16.09
N HIS A 135 -8.64 -5.06 -14.86
CA HIS A 135 -9.63 -4.97 -13.80
C HIS A 135 -8.99 -4.89 -12.41
N CYS A 136 -8.30 -5.95 -12.00
CA CYS A 136 -7.87 -6.20 -10.63
C CYS A 136 -6.71 -5.30 -10.16
N VAL A 137 -6.61 -5.13 -8.84
CA VAL A 137 -5.49 -4.44 -8.17
C VAL A 137 -4.37 -5.41 -7.79
N TYR A 138 -4.67 -6.70 -7.67
CA TYR A 138 -3.74 -7.80 -7.45
C TYR A 138 -4.23 -9.02 -8.23
N TYR A 139 -3.34 -9.94 -8.58
CA TYR A 139 -3.65 -11.11 -9.40
C TYR A 139 -2.89 -12.38 -8.99
N GLN A 140 -1.95 -12.26 -8.06
CA GLN A 140 -1.06 -13.35 -7.65
C GLN A 140 -1.86 -14.49 -7.00
N GLY A 141 -2.82 -14.17 -6.14
CA GLY A 141 -3.69 -15.15 -5.50
C GLY A 141 -4.51 -16.00 -6.47
N ALA A 142 -4.79 -15.44 -7.66
CA ALA A 142 -5.46 -16.16 -8.74
C ALA A 142 -4.51 -16.85 -9.74
N GLY A 143 -3.19 -16.64 -9.60
CA GLY A 143 -2.20 -17.16 -10.55
C GLY A 143 -2.40 -16.67 -11.97
N CYS A 144 -2.86 -15.44 -12.17
CA CYS A 144 -3.28 -14.92 -13.47
C CYS A 144 -2.16 -14.17 -14.19
N ASP A 145 -1.76 -14.64 -15.38
CA ASP A 145 -0.72 -14.03 -16.22
C ASP A 145 -1.25 -13.25 -17.43
N LYS A 146 -2.56 -13.15 -17.58
CA LYS A 146 -3.19 -12.55 -18.78
C LYS A 146 -2.82 -11.08 -18.99
N TRP A 147 -2.52 -10.35 -17.90
CA TRP A 147 -2.11 -8.95 -17.94
C TRP A 147 -0.79 -8.72 -18.71
N LYS A 148 0.05 -9.72 -18.88
CA LYS A 148 1.31 -9.64 -19.64
C LYS A 148 1.05 -9.42 -21.14
N THR A 149 -0.05 -9.92 -21.66
CA THR A 149 -0.40 -9.84 -23.09
C THR A 149 -1.74 -9.16 -23.33
N MET A 150 -2.82 -9.71 -22.76
CA MET A 150 -4.18 -9.19 -22.91
C MET A 150 -5.09 -9.75 -21.82
N CYS A 151 -5.61 -8.90 -20.94
CA CYS A 151 -6.66 -9.31 -20.00
C CYS A 151 -7.95 -9.70 -20.73
N HIS A 152 -8.56 -10.80 -20.31
CA HIS A 152 -9.88 -11.29 -20.75
C HIS A 152 -10.37 -12.35 -19.76
N ASP A 153 -11.68 -12.62 -19.72
CA ASP A 153 -12.27 -13.64 -18.84
C ASP A 153 -11.66 -13.58 -17.43
N CYS A 154 -11.81 -12.42 -16.77
CA CYS A 154 -11.13 -12.11 -15.53
C CYS A 154 -11.66 -12.97 -14.38
N PRO A 155 -10.84 -13.79 -13.71
CA PRO A 155 -11.27 -14.62 -12.58
C PRO A 155 -11.61 -13.80 -11.34
N LEU A 156 -11.19 -12.52 -11.31
CA LEU A 156 -11.27 -11.63 -10.14
C LEU A 156 -12.36 -10.55 -10.27
N THR A 157 -13.31 -10.69 -11.21
CA THR A 157 -14.37 -9.69 -11.43
C THR A 157 -15.23 -9.38 -10.20
N LYS A 158 -15.31 -10.31 -9.25
CA LYS A 158 -16.06 -10.13 -7.98
C LYS A 158 -15.25 -9.45 -6.89
N GLN A 159 -13.91 -9.48 -6.98
CA GLN A 159 -13.03 -8.78 -6.04
C GLN A 159 -12.93 -7.30 -6.39
N TYR A 160 -12.41 -6.47 -5.46
CA TYR A 160 -12.24 -5.05 -5.73
C TYR A 160 -11.42 -4.82 -7.02
N PRO A 161 -11.93 -3.97 -7.91
CA PRO A 161 -13.05 -3.01 -7.83
C PRO A 161 -14.47 -3.57 -8.12
N GLY A 162 -14.71 -4.80 -8.04
CA GLY A 162 -15.93 -5.60 -8.08
C GLY A 162 -17.00 -5.20 -9.11
N SER A 163 -17.28 -6.11 -10.06
CA SER A 163 -18.38 -6.01 -11.05
C SER A 163 -19.44 -7.09 -10.80
N LEU A 164 -20.71 -6.75 -11.00
CA LEU A 164 -21.87 -7.63 -10.75
C LEU A 164 -22.23 -8.53 -11.95
N GLY A 165 -21.25 -8.97 -12.73
CA GLY A 165 -21.45 -9.96 -13.78
C GLY A 165 -21.08 -9.49 -15.20
N ILE A 166 -20.63 -8.25 -15.36
CA ILE A 166 -20.04 -7.78 -16.62
C ILE A 166 -18.52 -7.79 -16.47
N ASP A 167 -17.86 -8.55 -17.32
CA ASP A 167 -16.40 -8.52 -17.46
C ASP A 167 -16.01 -7.66 -18.66
N ARG A 168 -15.40 -6.52 -18.40
CA ARG A 168 -14.82 -5.65 -19.43
C ARG A 168 -13.29 -5.60 -19.34
N SER A 169 -12.67 -6.56 -18.66
CA SER A 169 -11.24 -6.58 -18.47
C SER A 169 -10.45 -6.44 -19.78
N GLN A 170 -10.91 -7.07 -20.87
CA GLN A 170 -10.27 -6.90 -22.18
C GLN A 170 -10.38 -5.47 -22.72
N ALA A 171 -11.57 -4.90 -22.68
CA ALA A 171 -11.80 -3.54 -23.17
C ALA A 171 -11.07 -2.49 -22.32
N ASN A 172 -11.09 -2.67 -21.00
CA ASN A 172 -10.40 -1.79 -20.06
C ASN A 172 -8.88 -1.91 -20.22
N PHE A 173 -8.34 -3.11 -20.42
CA PHE A 173 -6.92 -3.33 -20.68
C PHE A 173 -6.45 -2.56 -21.91
N ARG A 174 -7.11 -2.76 -23.05
CA ARG A 174 -6.77 -2.05 -24.31
C ARG A 174 -6.86 -0.54 -24.13
N ARG A 175 -7.90 -0.07 -23.47
CA ARG A 175 -8.10 1.35 -23.23
C ARG A 175 -7.02 1.94 -22.32
N LYS A 176 -6.65 1.25 -21.23
CA LYS A 176 -5.53 1.66 -20.37
C LYS A 176 -4.22 1.66 -21.13
N GLN A 177 -3.91 0.63 -21.90
CA GLN A 177 -2.73 0.56 -22.73
C GLN A 177 -2.64 1.78 -23.67
N GLU A 178 -3.70 2.09 -24.42
CA GLU A 178 -3.74 3.25 -25.32
C GLU A 178 -3.55 4.58 -24.56
N LEU A 179 -4.16 4.72 -23.40
CA LEU A 179 -4.11 5.96 -22.62
C LEU A 179 -2.79 6.16 -21.88
N PHE A 180 -2.25 5.11 -21.28
CA PHE A 180 -1.12 5.19 -20.37
C PHE A 180 0.23 5.07 -21.08
N THR A 181 0.27 4.66 -22.35
CA THR A 181 1.49 4.65 -23.18
C THR A 181 1.64 5.93 -24.02
N GLY A 182 2.84 6.20 -24.52
CA GLY A 182 3.12 7.34 -25.39
C GLY A 182 3.13 8.71 -24.70
N MET A 183 3.49 8.78 -23.43
CA MET A 183 3.82 10.03 -22.73
C MET A 183 5.29 10.41 -23.02
N GLU A 184 5.57 11.67 -23.38
CA GLU A 184 6.92 12.11 -23.73
C GLU A 184 7.86 12.17 -22.51
N ASP A 185 7.37 12.64 -21.36
CA ASP A 185 8.15 12.84 -20.14
C ASP A 185 7.40 12.17 -18.96
N MET A 186 7.54 10.85 -18.87
CA MET A 186 7.01 10.07 -17.75
C MET A 186 8.02 9.08 -17.22
N ILE A 187 8.16 9.04 -15.90
CA ILE A 187 8.91 8.02 -15.15
C ILE A 187 7.97 7.26 -14.23
N VAL A 188 8.14 5.95 -14.17
CA VAL A 188 7.40 5.05 -13.27
C VAL A 188 8.25 4.74 -12.06
N LEU A 189 7.72 5.00 -10.86
CA LEU A 189 8.33 4.60 -9.60
C LEU A 189 7.62 3.38 -9.03
N VAL A 190 8.39 2.47 -8.50
CA VAL A 190 7.88 1.26 -7.84
C VAL A 190 8.54 1.07 -6.47
N PRO A 191 7.82 0.59 -5.45
CA PRO A 191 8.34 0.48 -4.09
C PRO A 191 9.20 -0.78 -3.86
N SER A 192 9.45 -1.60 -4.88
CA SER A 192 10.23 -2.84 -4.76
C SER A 192 10.71 -3.36 -6.11
N HIS A 193 11.79 -4.11 -6.12
CA HIS A 193 12.23 -4.86 -7.31
C HIS A 193 11.22 -5.95 -7.69
N TRP A 194 10.50 -6.50 -6.72
CA TRP A 194 9.39 -7.41 -6.98
C TRP A 194 8.34 -6.79 -7.92
N LEU A 195 7.92 -5.55 -7.65
CA LEU A 195 6.97 -4.85 -8.53
C LEU A 195 7.63 -4.36 -9.82
N GLU A 196 8.92 -3.97 -9.79
CA GLU A 196 9.67 -3.61 -10.99
C GLU A 196 9.64 -4.71 -12.04
N ILE A 197 9.90 -5.97 -11.64
CA ILE A 197 9.85 -7.14 -12.54
C ILE A 197 8.45 -7.25 -13.19
N GLN A 198 7.39 -7.07 -12.42
CA GLN A 198 6.01 -7.11 -12.93
C GLN A 198 5.77 -5.99 -13.96
N VAL A 199 6.15 -4.77 -13.65
CA VAL A 199 5.95 -3.61 -14.54
C VAL A 199 6.74 -3.76 -15.83
N ARG A 200 7.95 -4.31 -15.79
CA ARG A 200 8.77 -4.59 -16.97
C ARG A 200 8.19 -5.65 -17.90
N GLU A 201 7.30 -6.51 -17.41
CA GLU A 201 6.56 -7.48 -18.23
C GLU A 201 5.21 -6.92 -18.74
N SER A 202 4.84 -5.69 -18.34
CA SER A 202 3.58 -5.05 -18.73
C SER A 202 3.76 -4.05 -19.89
N PHE A 203 2.67 -3.47 -20.37
CA PHE A 203 2.74 -2.42 -21.40
C PHE A 203 3.39 -1.11 -20.91
N LEU A 204 3.62 -0.95 -19.60
CA LEU A 204 4.34 0.21 -19.05
C LEU A 204 5.88 0.07 -19.14
N GLN A 205 6.41 -1.05 -19.66
CA GLN A 205 7.85 -1.29 -19.85
C GLN A 205 8.54 -0.25 -20.74
N GLU A 206 7.80 0.53 -21.50
CA GLU A 206 8.36 1.58 -22.37
C GLU A 206 8.97 2.76 -21.59
N TYR A 207 8.57 2.95 -20.33
CA TYR A 207 9.05 4.05 -19.52
C TYR A 207 10.30 3.70 -18.72
N PRO A 208 11.11 4.70 -18.33
CA PRO A 208 12.07 4.52 -17.26
C PRO A 208 11.37 4.06 -15.98
N ILE A 209 11.84 2.96 -15.40
CA ILE A 209 11.32 2.41 -14.14
C ILE A 209 12.41 2.52 -13.09
N GLN A 210 12.11 3.17 -11.96
CA GLN A 210 13.03 3.30 -10.83
C GLN A 210 12.41 2.69 -9.59
N VAL A 211 13.22 1.93 -8.84
CA VAL A 211 12.84 1.41 -7.52
C VAL A 211 13.16 2.46 -6.47
N VAL A 212 12.13 2.92 -5.77
CA VAL A 212 12.23 3.82 -4.63
C VAL A 212 11.43 3.22 -3.48
N TYR A 213 12.12 2.64 -2.51
CA TYR A 213 11.45 2.01 -1.35
C TYR A 213 10.62 3.02 -0.58
N ASN A 214 9.39 2.65 -0.24
CA ASN A 214 8.50 3.48 0.56
C ASN A 214 9.15 3.89 1.89
N GLY A 215 8.86 5.12 2.32
CA GLY A 215 9.32 5.65 3.58
C GLY A 215 8.40 5.30 4.75
N ILE A 216 8.98 5.05 5.92
CA ILE A 216 8.28 4.96 7.20
C ILE A 216 8.77 6.05 8.15
N ASP A 217 7.91 6.45 9.07
CA ASP A 217 8.22 7.45 10.08
C ASP A 217 8.99 6.84 11.25
N LEU A 218 10.31 6.94 11.22
CA LEU A 218 11.19 6.41 12.27
C LEU A 218 11.12 7.21 13.58
N ASP A 219 10.56 8.43 13.57
CA ASP A 219 10.32 9.19 14.80
C ASP A 219 9.10 8.63 15.57
N THR A 220 8.19 8.00 14.88
CA THR A 220 7.03 7.31 15.46
C THR A 220 7.30 5.81 15.67
N PHE A 221 7.85 5.14 14.64
CA PHE A 221 8.13 3.70 14.69
C PHE A 221 9.58 3.46 15.11
N HIS A 222 9.76 3.23 16.40
CA HIS A 222 11.03 2.88 17.03
C HIS A 222 10.76 2.08 18.31
N PRO A 223 11.73 1.36 18.89
CA PRO A 223 11.53 0.68 20.16
C PRO A 223 11.12 1.69 21.23
N THR A 224 9.96 1.50 21.84
CA THR A 224 9.36 2.43 22.80
C THR A 224 8.90 1.69 24.06
N GLU A 225 8.65 2.42 25.13
CA GLU A 225 8.02 1.85 26.31
C GLU A 225 6.59 1.38 25.98
N SER A 226 6.23 0.18 26.41
CA SER A 226 4.93 -0.41 26.14
C SER A 226 4.33 -1.06 27.38
N ASN A 227 3.11 -0.69 27.70
CA ASN A 227 2.31 -1.33 28.73
C ASN A 227 1.39 -2.43 28.17
N PHE A 228 1.52 -2.76 26.86
CA PHE A 228 0.62 -3.66 26.16
C PHE A 228 0.54 -5.03 26.81
N ARG A 229 1.68 -5.66 27.12
CA ARG A 229 1.72 -6.98 27.76
C ARG A 229 0.98 -6.98 29.10
N LYS A 230 1.23 -5.98 29.96
CA LYS A 230 0.57 -5.84 31.26
C LYS A 230 -0.93 -5.58 31.12
N LYS A 231 -1.34 -4.74 30.15
CA LYS A 231 -2.75 -4.40 29.90
C LYS A 231 -3.59 -5.62 29.54
N TYR A 232 -2.99 -6.60 28.85
CA TYR A 232 -3.68 -7.79 28.38
C TYR A 232 -3.27 -9.09 29.09
N GLY A 233 -2.43 -9.03 30.15
CA GLY A 233 -1.99 -10.22 30.90
C GLY A 233 -1.10 -11.16 30.06
N LEU A 234 -0.21 -10.60 29.26
CA LEU A 234 0.62 -11.31 28.28
C LEU A 234 2.13 -11.27 28.62
N GLU A 235 2.48 -10.98 29.89
CA GLU A 235 3.88 -10.81 30.31
C GLU A 235 4.72 -12.06 30.06
N ASP A 236 4.14 -13.23 30.27
CA ASP A 236 4.81 -14.54 30.11
C ASP A 236 4.50 -15.23 28.76
N LYS A 237 3.85 -14.52 27.81
CA LYS A 237 3.48 -15.09 26.51
C LYS A 237 4.47 -14.72 25.42
N PHE A 238 4.73 -15.65 24.49
CA PHE A 238 5.37 -15.35 23.23
C PHE A 238 4.32 -14.75 22.27
N ILE A 239 4.47 -13.48 21.89
CA ILE A 239 3.49 -12.74 21.09
C ILE A 239 3.80 -12.85 19.60
N VAL A 240 2.86 -13.44 18.86
CA VAL A 240 2.85 -13.50 17.39
C VAL A 240 1.88 -12.44 16.88
N LEU A 241 2.39 -11.37 16.33
CA LEU A 241 1.62 -10.21 15.90
C LEU A 241 1.34 -10.23 14.40
N GLY A 242 0.10 -9.92 14.02
CA GLY A 242 -0.30 -9.57 12.66
C GLY A 242 -1.01 -8.21 12.66
N ALA A 243 -0.73 -7.37 11.68
CA ALA A 243 -1.39 -6.07 11.52
C ALA A 243 -1.79 -5.81 10.07
N ALA A 244 -3.01 -5.37 9.85
CA ALA A 244 -3.51 -4.95 8.55
C ALA A 244 -4.51 -3.81 8.70
N ASN A 245 -4.57 -2.92 7.71
CA ASN A 245 -5.55 -1.83 7.70
C ASN A 245 -6.98 -2.36 7.45
N VAL A 246 -7.08 -3.41 6.64
CA VAL A 246 -8.29 -4.18 6.36
C VAL A 246 -7.90 -5.65 6.22
N TRP A 247 -8.54 -6.53 7.01
CA TRP A 247 -8.32 -7.96 6.95
C TRP A 247 -9.21 -8.60 5.88
N GLU A 248 -8.64 -8.76 4.70
CA GLU A 248 -9.18 -9.51 3.56
C GLU A 248 -8.48 -10.87 3.43
N GLU A 249 -9.03 -11.77 2.61
CA GLU A 249 -8.46 -13.11 2.36
C GLU A 249 -6.96 -13.05 1.98
N ARG A 250 -6.59 -12.10 1.12
CA ARG A 250 -5.21 -11.90 0.65
C ARG A 250 -4.22 -11.55 1.77
N LYS A 251 -4.68 -11.01 2.91
CA LYS A 251 -3.85 -10.68 4.08
C LYS A 251 -3.60 -11.87 5.00
N GLY A 252 -4.22 -13.04 4.71
CA GLY A 252 -3.92 -14.30 5.35
C GLY A 252 -4.55 -14.49 6.73
N LEU A 253 -5.71 -13.90 7.02
CA LEU A 253 -6.44 -14.13 8.28
C LEU A 253 -6.66 -15.63 8.54
N ALA A 254 -7.01 -16.40 7.50
CA ALA A 254 -7.18 -17.85 7.60
C ALA A 254 -5.91 -18.59 8.04
N THR A 255 -4.74 -18.07 7.76
CA THR A 255 -3.46 -18.65 8.23
C THR A 255 -3.31 -18.46 9.74
N PHE A 256 -3.65 -17.28 10.27
CA PHE A 256 -3.63 -17.06 11.71
C PHE A 256 -4.65 -17.92 12.47
N LEU A 257 -5.83 -18.13 11.91
CA LEU A 257 -6.82 -19.04 12.50
C LEU A 257 -6.24 -20.45 12.62
N ARG A 258 -5.64 -20.97 11.57
CA ARG A 258 -4.98 -22.31 11.59
C ARG A 258 -3.76 -22.35 12.51
N LEU A 259 -2.97 -21.28 12.60
CA LEU A 259 -1.84 -21.18 13.53
C LEU A 259 -2.31 -21.24 14.99
N SER A 260 -3.44 -20.62 15.32
CA SER A 260 -3.97 -20.60 16.68
C SER A 260 -4.32 -21.99 17.22
N GLU A 261 -4.65 -22.94 16.34
CA GLU A 261 -4.93 -24.33 16.70
C GLU A 261 -3.64 -25.14 16.95
N ARG A 262 -2.50 -24.66 16.44
CA ARG A 262 -1.22 -25.38 16.39
C ARG A 262 -0.22 -24.86 17.42
N LEU A 263 -0.16 -23.54 17.66
CA LEU A 263 0.72 -22.97 18.66
C LEU A 263 0.25 -23.33 20.08
N GLY A 264 1.19 -23.59 20.99
CA GLY A 264 0.92 -23.93 22.40
C GLY A 264 0.32 -22.75 23.18
N GLU A 265 -0.13 -23.03 24.41
CA GLU A 265 -0.74 -22.01 25.29
C GLU A 265 0.24 -20.89 25.74
N ASP A 266 1.52 -21.14 25.63
CA ASP A 266 2.60 -20.18 25.90
C ASP A 266 2.82 -19.15 24.78
N ALA A 267 2.14 -19.31 23.63
CA ALA A 267 2.11 -18.33 22.55
C ALA A 267 0.73 -17.64 22.47
N GLN A 268 0.73 -16.34 22.21
CA GLN A 268 -0.48 -15.55 21.99
C GLN A 268 -0.43 -14.91 20.60
N ILE A 269 -1.45 -15.19 19.80
CA ILE A 269 -1.63 -14.46 18.53
C ILE A 269 -2.38 -13.16 18.84
N VAL A 270 -1.86 -12.05 18.32
CA VAL A 270 -2.48 -10.73 18.40
C VAL A 270 -2.72 -10.21 16.99
N LEU A 271 -3.93 -9.79 16.65
CA LEU A 271 -4.27 -9.24 15.34
C LEU A 271 -4.84 -7.84 15.49
N VAL A 272 -4.23 -6.87 14.77
CA VAL A 272 -4.62 -5.44 14.81
C VAL A 272 -5.28 -5.04 13.49
N GLY A 273 -6.36 -4.24 13.56
CA GLY A 273 -7.07 -3.68 12.42
C GLY A 273 -8.29 -4.49 11.98
N LEU A 274 -8.83 -5.31 12.86
CA LEU A 274 -10.03 -6.12 12.61
C LEU A 274 -11.32 -5.29 12.74
N SER A 275 -12.35 -5.67 12.00
CA SER A 275 -13.71 -5.18 12.24
C SER A 275 -14.31 -5.81 13.50
N LYS A 276 -15.39 -5.20 14.02
CA LYS A 276 -16.10 -5.76 15.19
C LYS A 276 -16.60 -7.17 14.94
N GLU A 277 -17.17 -7.42 13.76
CA GLU A 277 -17.69 -8.71 13.34
C GLU A 277 -16.57 -9.75 13.24
N GLN A 278 -15.39 -9.33 12.77
CA GLN A 278 -14.24 -10.22 12.73
C GLN A 278 -13.74 -10.55 14.13
N ILE A 279 -13.68 -9.58 15.05
CA ILE A 279 -13.27 -9.79 16.44
C ILE A 279 -14.22 -10.77 17.13
N GLU A 280 -15.54 -10.58 16.98
CA GLU A 280 -16.56 -11.44 17.57
C GLU A 280 -16.51 -12.90 17.06
N ALA A 281 -15.99 -13.10 15.84
CA ALA A 281 -15.84 -14.41 15.21
C ALA A 281 -14.51 -15.11 15.52
N LEU A 282 -13.57 -14.46 16.21
CA LEU A 282 -12.27 -15.05 16.52
C LEU A 282 -12.36 -16.13 17.61
N PRO A 283 -11.53 -17.18 17.52
CA PRO A 283 -11.36 -18.10 18.63
C PRO A 283 -10.67 -17.41 19.82
N GLU A 284 -10.97 -17.85 21.05
CA GLU A 284 -10.42 -17.29 22.30
C GLU A 284 -8.86 -17.22 22.35
N ARG A 285 -8.19 -18.04 21.55
CA ARG A 285 -6.73 -18.09 21.41
C ARG A 285 -6.13 -16.95 20.62
N ILE A 286 -6.96 -16.08 20.02
CA ILE A 286 -6.52 -14.92 19.27
C ILE A 286 -7.05 -13.66 19.94
N LEU A 287 -6.15 -12.77 20.34
CA LEU A 287 -6.51 -11.43 20.78
C LEU A 287 -6.73 -10.54 19.55
N GLY A 288 -7.99 -10.24 19.24
CA GLY A 288 -8.36 -9.34 18.15
C GLY A 288 -8.49 -7.90 18.65
N LEU A 289 -7.88 -6.99 17.94
CA LEU A 289 -7.96 -5.54 18.20
C LEU A 289 -8.48 -4.82 16.96
N SER A 290 -9.30 -3.80 17.18
CA SER A 290 -9.67 -2.86 16.14
C SER A 290 -8.46 -2.03 15.69
N ARG A 291 -8.65 -1.17 14.73
CA ARG A 291 -7.64 -0.20 14.33
C ARG A 291 -7.26 0.68 15.52
N THR A 292 -5.96 0.93 15.70
CA THR A 292 -5.43 1.88 16.69
C THR A 292 -5.83 3.32 16.34
N ASP A 293 -6.01 4.16 17.34
CA ASP A 293 -6.36 5.58 17.16
C ASP A 293 -5.16 6.39 16.66
N THR A 294 -3.95 6.01 17.07
CA THR A 294 -2.70 6.70 16.70
C THR A 294 -1.64 5.73 16.19
N PRO A 295 -0.70 6.20 15.35
CA PRO A 295 0.48 5.42 14.98
C PRO A 295 1.36 5.06 16.18
N GLY A 296 1.40 5.89 17.23
CA GLY A 296 2.16 5.61 18.47
C GLY A 296 1.64 4.38 19.21
N GLU A 297 0.31 4.22 19.32
CA GLU A 297 -0.27 2.99 19.89
C GLU A 297 0.13 1.74 19.09
N LEU A 298 0.20 1.85 17.75
CA LEU A 298 0.65 0.75 16.92
C LEU A 298 2.14 0.44 17.16
N ALA A 299 2.97 1.46 17.35
CA ALA A 299 4.39 1.30 17.70
C ALA A 299 4.58 0.61 19.07
N GLU A 300 3.74 0.93 20.08
CA GLU A 300 3.74 0.23 21.36
C GLU A 300 3.39 -1.27 21.19
N ILE A 301 2.42 -1.60 20.34
CA ILE A 301 2.02 -2.98 20.08
C ILE A 301 3.14 -3.73 19.32
N TYR A 302 3.74 -3.09 18.32
CA TYR A 302 4.91 -3.66 17.63
C TYR A 302 6.03 -3.94 18.62
N THR A 303 6.44 -2.96 19.42
CA THR A 303 7.52 -3.12 20.42
C THR A 303 7.23 -4.23 21.45
N ALA A 304 5.96 -4.46 21.77
CA ALA A 304 5.57 -5.51 22.71
C ALA A 304 5.61 -6.92 22.11
N ALA A 305 5.63 -7.06 20.78
CA ALA A 305 5.58 -8.36 20.12
C ALA A 305 6.99 -8.99 20.00
N ASP A 306 7.05 -10.33 20.03
CA ASP A 306 8.28 -11.07 19.78
C ASP A 306 8.53 -11.23 18.29
N VAL A 307 7.50 -11.61 17.54
CA VAL A 307 7.56 -11.75 16.08
C VAL A 307 6.39 -11.04 15.42
N PHE A 308 6.64 -10.46 14.27
CA PHE A 308 5.62 -9.93 13.36
C PHE A 308 5.48 -10.86 12.16
N VAL A 309 4.27 -11.33 11.89
CA VAL A 309 3.98 -12.26 10.80
C VAL A 309 3.07 -11.60 9.76
N THR A 310 3.45 -11.65 8.50
CA THR A 310 2.54 -11.30 7.40
C THR A 310 2.45 -12.47 6.42
N PRO A 311 1.38 -13.30 6.54
CA PRO A 311 1.18 -14.44 5.66
C PRO A 311 0.38 -14.06 4.40
N GLY A 312 0.31 -12.78 4.08
CA GLY A 312 -0.28 -12.27 2.86
C GLY A 312 0.58 -12.59 1.65
N ARG A 313 -0.06 -12.88 0.49
CA ARG A 313 0.62 -13.20 -0.76
C ARG A 313 0.59 -12.06 -1.79
N GLU A 314 -0.04 -10.95 -1.47
CA GLU A 314 -0.26 -9.83 -2.38
C GLU A 314 0.17 -8.52 -1.69
N GLU A 315 1.48 -8.29 -1.69
CA GLU A 315 2.10 -7.09 -1.14
C GLU A 315 3.12 -6.53 -2.13
N THR A 316 3.02 -5.24 -2.40
CA THR A 316 3.95 -4.53 -3.30
C THR A 316 5.15 -3.91 -2.57
N PHE A 317 5.14 -3.88 -1.23
CA PHE A 317 6.25 -3.45 -0.39
C PHE A 317 6.21 -4.11 0.99
N GLY A 318 5.18 -3.84 1.80
CA GLY A 318 5.08 -4.31 3.19
C GLY A 318 5.45 -3.22 4.20
N LEU A 319 4.75 -2.08 4.17
CA LEU A 319 4.94 -1.00 5.15
C LEU A 319 4.89 -1.50 6.60
N THR A 320 3.94 -2.38 6.92
CA THR A 320 3.80 -2.97 8.26
C THR A 320 4.99 -3.84 8.68
N VAL A 321 5.68 -4.46 7.73
CA VAL A 321 6.92 -5.22 7.98
C VAL A 321 8.04 -4.26 8.38
N ALA A 322 8.22 -3.18 7.62
CA ALA A 322 9.21 -2.15 7.90
C ALA A 322 8.92 -1.42 9.23
N GLU A 323 7.65 -1.11 9.51
CA GLU A 323 7.19 -0.51 10.77
C GLU A 323 7.49 -1.42 11.98
N ALA A 324 7.15 -2.71 11.88
CA ALA A 324 7.44 -3.69 12.93
C ALA A 324 8.95 -3.85 13.16
N MET A 325 9.73 -3.94 12.09
CA MET A 325 11.20 -3.99 12.15
C MET A 325 11.76 -2.74 12.83
N ALA A 326 11.28 -1.55 12.48
CA ALA A 326 11.70 -0.29 13.09
C ALA A 326 11.41 -0.24 14.60
N CYS A 327 10.36 -0.92 15.07
CA CYS A 327 10.04 -1.08 16.49
C CYS A 327 10.84 -2.21 17.19
N GLY A 328 11.77 -2.86 16.49
CA GLY A 328 12.61 -3.93 17.04
C GLY A 328 11.97 -5.31 17.05
N THR A 329 10.84 -5.50 16.38
CA THR A 329 10.12 -6.77 16.28
C THR A 329 10.64 -7.59 15.12
N TRP A 330 10.88 -8.89 15.30
CA TRP A 330 11.41 -9.80 14.28
C TRP A 330 10.34 -10.15 13.24
N PRO A 331 10.47 -9.75 11.97
CA PRO A 331 9.48 -10.08 10.96
C PRO A 331 9.71 -11.48 10.38
N ILE A 332 8.60 -12.20 10.13
CA ILE A 332 8.55 -13.46 9.39
C ILE A 332 7.59 -13.27 8.22
N VAL A 333 8.09 -13.45 6.98
CA VAL A 333 7.36 -13.12 5.76
C VAL A 333 7.43 -14.27 4.74
N TYR A 334 6.51 -14.29 3.78
CA TYR A 334 6.55 -15.23 2.67
C TYR A 334 7.49 -14.76 1.55
N ALA A 335 8.21 -15.74 0.94
CA ALA A 335 9.24 -15.49 -0.07
C ALA A 335 8.71 -14.92 -1.39
N ASP A 336 7.45 -15.19 -1.74
CA ASP A 336 6.85 -14.85 -3.03
C ASP A 336 6.18 -13.46 -3.07
N THR A 337 6.56 -12.57 -2.14
CA THR A 337 6.03 -11.21 -2.04
C THR A 337 7.15 -10.17 -1.89
N ALA A 338 6.82 -8.89 -2.14
CA ALA A 338 7.77 -7.80 -1.90
C ALA A 338 8.20 -7.66 -0.42
N CYS A 339 7.49 -8.28 0.53
CA CYS A 339 7.88 -8.29 1.93
C CYS A 339 9.22 -9.02 2.14
N ALA A 340 9.54 -10.03 1.32
CA ALA A 340 10.83 -10.71 1.36
C ALA A 340 11.98 -9.75 1.11
N GLU A 341 11.82 -8.83 0.16
CA GLU A 341 12.81 -7.81 -0.15
C GLU A 341 13.04 -6.83 1.02
N VAL A 342 11.99 -6.48 1.76
CA VAL A 342 12.13 -5.66 2.98
C VAL A 342 12.97 -6.39 4.05
N VAL A 343 12.78 -7.70 4.20
CA VAL A 343 13.55 -8.54 5.13
C VAL A 343 15.00 -8.70 4.66
N GLU A 344 15.23 -8.88 3.35
CA GLU A 344 16.58 -9.00 2.76
C GLU A 344 17.40 -7.71 2.91
N GLN A 345 16.77 -6.54 2.76
CA GLN A 345 17.40 -5.25 2.96
C GLN A 345 17.61 -4.91 4.45
N GLY A 346 16.77 -5.47 5.31
CA GLY A 346 16.77 -5.28 6.75
C GLY A 346 17.18 -6.53 7.51
N LYS A 347 16.33 -6.97 8.42
CA LYS A 347 16.51 -8.20 9.22
C LYS A 347 15.18 -8.92 9.41
N GLY A 348 15.17 -10.24 9.43
CA GLY A 348 13.97 -11.06 9.60
C GLY A 348 14.15 -12.47 9.07
N GLN A 349 13.04 -13.19 8.96
CA GLN A 349 13.00 -14.54 8.44
C GLN A 349 12.08 -14.63 7.22
N ILE A 350 12.56 -15.25 6.16
CA ILE A 350 11.79 -15.56 4.96
C ILE A 350 11.44 -17.04 4.98
N VAL A 351 10.17 -17.36 4.71
CA VAL A 351 9.66 -18.74 4.63
C VAL A 351 8.99 -18.97 3.26
N THR A 352 8.94 -20.22 2.80
CA THR A 352 8.42 -20.55 1.47
C THR A 352 6.90 -20.34 1.29
N GLY A 353 6.19 -20.10 2.39
CA GLY A 353 4.76 -19.74 2.35
C GLY A 353 3.82 -20.91 2.64
N ASP A 354 4.32 -22.02 3.17
CA ASP A 354 3.48 -23.05 3.72
C ASP A 354 3.27 -22.89 5.25
N LEU A 355 2.15 -23.41 5.75
CA LEU A 355 1.81 -23.29 7.17
C LEU A 355 2.75 -24.11 8.08
N PRO A 356 3.17 -25.33 7.73
CA PRO A 356 4.13 -26.11 8.55
C PRO A 356 5.46 -25.41 8.75
N GLU A 357 6.04 -24.82 7.70
CA GLU A 357 7.31 -24.08 7.81
C GLU A 357 7.15 -22.82 8.65
N LEU A 358 6.07 -22.05 8.44
CA LEU A 358 5.77 -20.86 9.24
C LEU A 358 5.62 -21.23 10.73
N GLU A 359 4.88 -22.30 11.04
CA GLU A 359 4.73 -22.81 12.40
C GLU A 359 6.09 -23.20 13.01
N ALA A 360 6.92 -23.97 12.26
CA ALA A 360 8.22 -24.39 12.71
C ALA A 360 9.13 -23.21 13.01
N THR A 361 9.14 -22.19 12.14
CA THR A 361 9.91 -20.95 12.31
C THR A 361 9.48 -20.18 13.55
N ILE A 362 8.18 -20.01 13.79
CA ILE A 362 7.66 -19.35 14.99
C ILE A 362 8.07 -20.12 16.25
N ARG A 363 7.95 -21.45 16.23
CA ARG A 363 8.38 -22.33 17.36
C ARG A 363 9.88 -22.25 17.61
N GLU A 364 10.69 -22.14 16.56
CA GLU A 364 12.14 -21.99 16.68
C GLU A 364 12.49 -20.66 17.34
N CYS A 365 11.90 -19.52 16.88
CA CYS A 365 12.06 -18.21 17.50
C CYS A 365 11.68 -18.23 18.99
N ARG A 366 10.58 -18.88 19.33
CA ARG A 366 10.14 -19.00 20.72
C ARG A 366 11.11 -19.83 21.57
N ASN A 367 11.56 -20.99 21.08
CA ASN A 367 12.32 -21.95 21.88
C ASN A 367 13.82 -21.58 21.99
N ARG A 368 14.37 -20.93 20.96
CA ARG A 368 15.81 -20.57 20.89
C ARG A 368 16.06 -19.09 21.12
N GLY A 369 14.99 -18.28 21.15
CA GLY A 369 15.07 -16.82 21.17
C GLY A 369 15.20 -16.23 19.77
N ILE A 370 14.96 -14.95 19.67
CA ILE A 370 15.18 -14.16 18.45
C ILE A 370 16.69 -14.02 18.23
N PRO A 371 17.21 -14.26 17.01
CA PRO A 371 18.66 -14.30 16.76
C PRO A 371 19.34 -12.94 16.88
N GLU A 372 18.58 -11.86 16.87
CA GLU A 372 19.07 -10.49 16.89
C GLU A 372 18.45 -9.69 18.05
N LYS A 373 19.16 -8.67 18.51
CA LYS A 373 18.61 -7.77 19.53
C LYS A 373 17.59 -6.80 18.92
N PRO A 374 16.54 -6.39 19.65
CA PRO A 374 15.57 -5.42 19.14
C PRO A 374 16.20 -4.13 18.60
N THR A 375 17.29 -3.63 19.22
CA THR A 375 18.01 -2.43 18.76
C THR A 375 18.72 -2.65 17.41
N GLU A 376 19.20 -3.87 17.13
CA GLU A 376 19.84 -4.21 15.87
C GLU A 376 18.83 -4.42 14.76
N ILE A 377 17.66 -4.98 15.09
CA ILE A 377 16.52 -5.11 14.17
C ILE A 377 16.02 -3.71 13.79
N ALA A 378 15.82 -2.83 14.77
CA ALA A 378 15.37 -1.46 14.55
C ALA A 378 16.37 -0.65 13.70
N ALA A 379 17.66 -0.80 13.95
CA ALA A 379 18.71 -0.11 13.18
C ALA A 379 18.71 -0.53 11.71
N ALA A 380 18.38 -1.78 11.40
CA ALA A 380 18.28 -2.27 10.02
C ALA A 380 17.15 -1.60 9.23
N ALA A 381 16.07 -1.16 9.89
CA ALA A 381 14.98 -0.44 9.24
C ALA A 381 15.32 1.01 8.83
N ALA A 382 16.49 1.54 9.19
CA ALA A 382 16.89 2.92 8.87
C ALA A 382 16.95 3.19 7.36
N CYS A 383 17.18 2.16 6.55
CA CYS A 383 17.13 2.25 5.09
C CYS A 383 15.73 2.56 4.54
N PHE A 384 14.68 2.44 5.33
CA PHE A 384 13.30 2.74 4.95
C PHE A 384 12.79 4.07 5.54
N SER A 385 13.67 4.99 5.94
CA SER A 385 13.22 6.27 6.51
C SER A 385 12.45 7.13 5.49
N LYS A 386 11.38 7.81 5.95
CA LYS A 386 10.63 8.78 5.12
C LYS A 386 11.53 9.90 4.57
N HIS A 387 12.60 10.26 5.30
CA HIS A 387 13.54 11.29 4.86
C HIS A 387 14.39 10.83 3.67
N ARG A 388 14.82 9.55 3.63
CA ARG A 388 15.50 8.98 2.48
C ARG A 388 14.56 8.92 1.27
N PHE A 389 13.39 8.33 1.46
CA PHE A 389 12.35 8.25 0.44
C PHE A 389 12.02 9.63 -0.17
N GLY A 390 11.75 10.62 0.70
CA GLY A 390 11.46 11.97 0.26
C GLY A 390 12.59 12.60 -0.56
N ARG A 391 13.86 12.41 -0.15
CA ARG A 391 15.02 12.91 -0.91
C ARG A 391 15.08 12.28 -2.31
N GLU A 392 15.02 10.96 -2.39
CA GLU A 392 15.09 10.23 -3.66
C GLU A 392 14.00 10.69 -4.64
N VAL A 393 12.76 10.86 -4.16
CA VAL A 393 11.66 11.36 -5.00
C VAL A 393 11.87 12.83 -5.41
N MET A 394 12.36 13.68 -4.50
CA MET A 394 12.64 15.09 -4.86
C MET A 394 13.77 15.21 -5.88
N ASP A 395 14.81 14.39 -5.76
CA ASP A 395 15.93 14.36 -6.73
C ASP A 395 15.40 14.00 -8.14
N ILE A 396 14.45 13.04 -8.23
CA ILE A 396 13.77 12.69 -9.49
C ILE A 396 12.94 13.86 -10.04
N TYR A 397 12.28 14.65 -9.19
CA TYR A 397 11.55 15.83 -9.66
C TYR A 397 12.49 16.89 -10.21
N GLU A 398 13.66 17.06 -9.60
CA GLU A 398 14.66 18.08 -9.92
C GLU A 398 15.56 17.70 -11.09
N GLU A 399 15.65 16.41 -11.45
CA GLU A 399 16.34 15.95 -12.65
C GLU A 399 15.69 16.60 -13.89
N LYS A 400 16.52 17.31 -14.69
CA LYS A 400 16.09 17.84 -16.00
C LYS A 400 15.97 16.67 -16.97
N ALA A 401 14.85 16.60 -17.70
CA ALA A 401 14.62 15.67 -18.78
C ALA A 401 15.67 15.81 -19.89
#